data_168b3ac52c0895fbc4c562e2903248dd
#
_entry.id   168b3ac52c0895fbc4c562e2903248dd
#
_cell.length_a   1.000
_cell.length_b   1.000
_cell.length_c   1.000
_cell.angle_alpha   90.00
_cell.angle_beta   90.00
_cell.angle_gamma   90.00
#
_symmetry.space_group_name_H-M   'P 1'
#
loop_
_entity.id
_entity.type
_entity.pdbx_description
1 polymer ?
#
loop_
_entity_poly.entity_id
_entity_poly.type
_entity_poly.pdbx_seq_one_letter_code
_entity_poly.pdbx_strand_id
1 'polypeptide(L)'
;MVLTKYIAKHFGAFKNVPFVPILIDEQMKVFTMFFNPIVFSKMIEFVQELKNENAVKLVYHRYGGLEFRAKNKEFCHIHGDGLVDIILNKKESTELIEKGLCEQHHVHPNTGWISYQITKETELKELIYITKKALNLKLITHNSSL
;
A
#
# COMPACT_ATOMS: atom_id res chain seq x y z
N MET A 1 11.57 -11.44 5.89
CA MET A 1 11.78 -9.96 5.76
C MET A 1 11.25 -9.56 4.40
N VAL A 2 10.35 -8.59 4.36
CA VAL A 2 9.75 -8.09 3.11
C VAL A 2 10.82 -7.38 2.30
N LEU A 3 10.91 -7.67 1.00
CA LEU A 3 11.98 -7.16 0.13
C LEU A 3 11.97 -5.63 0.05
N THR A 4 10.78 -5.02 -0.06
CA THR A 4 10.62 -3.56 -0.02
C THR A 4 11.24 -2.95 1.24
N LYS A 5 10.97 -3.49 2.43
CA LYS A 5 11.53 -2.99 3.70
C LYS A 5 13.05 -3.12 3.75
N TYR A 6 13.60 -4.21 3.19
CA TYR A 6 15.03 -4.40 3.09
C TYR A 6 15.69 -3.36 2.18
N ILE A 7 15.11 -3.14 1.00
CA ILE A 7 15.60 -2.14 0.03
C ILE A 7 15.54 -0.73 0.63
N ALA A 8 14.43 -0.36 1.26
CA ALA A 8 14.29 0.95 1.90
C ALA A 8 15.36 1.19 2.99
N LYS A 9 15.70 0.14 3.76
CA LYS A 9 16.70 0.21 4.82
C LYS A 9 18.14 0.33 4.29
N HIS A 10 18.50 -0.43 3.25
CA HIS A 10 19.89 -0.57 2.82
C HIS A 10 20.25 0.29 1.59
N PHE A 11 19.26 0.62 0.77
CA PHE A 11 19.42 1.37 -0.48
C PHE A 11 18.72 2.73 -0.46
N GLY A 12 18.45 3.27 0.72
CA GLY A 12 17.75 4.56 0.90
C GLY A 12 18.39 5.75 0.17
N ALA A 13 19.68 5.70 -0.14
CA ALA A 13 20.36 6.72 -0.95
C ALA A 13 19.82 6.80 -2.39
N PHE A 14 19.38 5.68 -2.97
CA PHE A 14 18.86 5.60 -4.33
C PHE A 14 17.42 6.13 -4.47
N LYS A 15 16.70 6.34 -3.36
CA LYS A 15 15.33 6.90 -3.39
C LYS A 15 15.22 8.27 -4.05
N ASN A 16 16.34 9.03 -4.09
CA ASN A 16 16.38 10.36 -4.66
C ASN A 16 16.84 10.37 -6.13
N VAL A 17 17.22 9.22 -6.69
CA VAL A 17 17.58 9.11 -8.10
C VAL A 17 16.30 8.89 -8.91
N PRO A 18 15.97 9.79 -9.87
CA PRO A 18 14.75 9.67 -10.66
C PRO A 18 14.63 8.28 -11.31
N PHE A 19 13.43 7.72 -11.31
CA PHE A 19 13.04 6.44 -11.92
C PHE A 19 13.66 5.17 -11.29
N VAL A 20 14.75 5.24 -10.52
CA VAL A 20 15.39 4.06 -9.93
C VAL A 20 14.43 3.31 -8.98
N PRO A 21 13.68 3.95 -8.06
CA PRO A 21 12.73 3.24 -7.23
C PRO A 21 11.62 2.54 -8.03
N ILE A 22 11.16 3.15 -9.11
CA ILE A 22 10.14 2.58 -10.00
C ILE A 22 10.68 1.32 -10.69
N LEU A 23 11.91 1.38 -11.22
CA LEU A 23 12.53 0.21 -11.86
C LEU A 23 12.73 -0.94 -10.89
N ILE A 24 13.16 -0.67 -9.67
CA ILE A 24 13.32 -1.69 -8.63
C ILE A 24 11.96 -2.33 -8.30
N ASP A 25 10.91 -1.54 -8.16
CA ASP A 25 9.57 -2.03 -7.84
C ASP A 25 8.99 -2.89 -8.99
N GLU A 26 9.19 -2.46 -10.25
CA GLU A 26 8.76 -3.27 -11.41
C GLU A 26 9.52 -4.60 -11.49
N GLN A 27 10.80 -4.63 -11.14
CA GLN A 27 11.56 -5.89 -11.07
C GLN A 27 11.04 -6.78 -9.93
N MET A 28 10.70 -6.23 -8.76
CA MET A 28 10.07 -6.98 -7.67
C MET A 28 8.74 -7.57 -8.11
N LYS A 29 7.94 -6.82 -8.86
CA LYS A 29 6.66 -7.28 -9.40
C LYS A 29 6.84 -8.47 -10.35
N VAL A 30 7.81 -8.38 -11.28
CA VAL A 30 8.15 -9.48 -12.18
C VAL A 30 8.63 -10.70 -11.39
N PHE A 31 9.48 -10.51 -10.39
CA PHE A 31 9.92 -11.59 -9.52
C PHE A 31 8.74 -12.24 -8.78
N THR A 32 7.84 -11.45 -8.21
CA THR A 32 6.62 -11.97 -7.53
C THR A 32 5.75 -12.76 -8.48
N MET A 33 5.59 -12.30 -9.73
CA MET A 33 4.81 -13.01 -10.75
C MET A 33 5.35 -14.43 -11.02
N PHE A 34 6.67 -14.58 -11.11
CA PHE A 34 7.28 -15.88 -11.43
C PHE A 34 7.42 -16.80 -10.21
N PHE A 35 7.78 -16.27 -9.06
CA PHE A 35 8.10 -17.07 -7.88
C PHE A 35 6.99 -17.18 -6.85
N ASN A 36 6.00 -16.28 -6.91
CA ASN A 36 4.84 -16.26 -6.00
C ASN A 36 3.54 -15.95 -6.76
N PRO A 37 3.13 -16.77 -7.75
CA PRO A 37 2.00 -16.43 -8.63
C PRO A 37 0.67 -16.26 -7.89
N ILE A 38 0.47 -16.92 -6.75
CA ILE A 38 -0.73 -16.74 -5.91
C ILE A 38 -0.76 -15.33 -5.30
N VAL A 39 0.38 -14.87 -4.76
CA VAL A 39 0.51 -13.49 -4.24
C VAL A 39 0.29 -12.49 -5.37
N PHE A 40 0.91 -12.70 -6.52
CA PHE A 40 0.75 -11.83 -7.68
C PHE A 40 -0.72 -11.75 -8.14
N SER A 41 -1.44 -12.88 -8.20
CA SER A 41 -2.87 -12.90 -8.53
C SER A 41 -3.70 -12.07 -7.54
N LYS A 42 -3.43 -12.21 -6.23
CA LYS A 42 -4.10 -11.40 -5.19
C LYS A 42 -3.77 -9.91 -5.31
N MET A 43 -2.54 -9.55 -5.68
CA MET A 43 -2.16 -8.16 -5.94
C MET A 43 -2.97 -7.58 -7.11
N ILE A 44 -3.11 -8.32 -8.21
CA ILE A 44 -3.91 -7.89 -9.37
C ILE A 44 -5.38 -7.70 -8.99
N GLU A 45 -5.96 -8.66 -8.27
CA GLU A 45 -7.35 -8.57 -7.79
C GLU A 45 -7.55 -7.34 -6.88
N PHE A 46 -6.64 -7.12 -5.92
CA PHE A 46 -6.67 -5.94 -5.05
C PHE A 46 -6.64 -4.62 -5.85
N VAL A 47 -5.73 -4.52 -6.83
CA VAL A 47 -5.61 -3.33 -7.68
C VAL A 47 -6.88 -3.11 -8.50
N GLN A 48 -7.45 -4.17 -9.08
CA GLN A 48 -8.68 -4.09 -9.87
C GLN A 48 -9.87 -3.65 -9.03
N GLU A 49 -10.05 -4.23 -7.83
CA GLU A 49 -11.13 -3.86 -6.91
C GLU A 49 -11.10 -2.37 -6.55
N LEU A 50 -9.91 -1.84 -6.22
CA LEU A 50 -9.79 -0.42 -5.87
C LEU A 50 -9.91 0.50 -7.09
N LYS A 51 -9.43 0.08 -8.26
CA LYS A 51 -9.56 0.86 -9.50
C LYS A 51 -11.02 1.00 -9.95
N ASN A 52 -11.88 0.06 -9.60
CA ASN A 52 -13.31 0.11 -9.93
C ASN A 52 -14.09 1.12 -9.08
N GLU A 53 -13.49 1.66 -8.02
CA GLU A 53 -14.12 2.74 -7.22
C GLU A 53 -14.04 4.07 -7.98
N ASN A 54 -15.18 4.67 -8.31
CA ASN A 54 -15.28 5.90 -9.13
C ASN A 54 -14.46 7.08 -8.56
N ALA A 55 -14.26 7.13 -7.24
CA ALA A 55 -13.54 8.19 -6.57
C ALA A 55 -12.01 7.98 -6.56
N VAL A 56 -11.52 6.86 -7.09
CA VAL A 56 -10.10 6.47 -7.01
C VAL A 56 -9.37 6.78 -8.30
N LYS A 57 -8.24 7.46 -8.16
CA LYS A 57 -7.26 7.68 -9.22
C LYS A 57 -6.01 6.87 -8.92
N LEU A 58 -5.56 6.07 -9.89
CA LEU A 58 -4.34 5.28 -9.83
C LEU A 58 -3.19 6.04 -10.49
N VAL A 59 -2.05 6.15 -9.80
CA VAL A 59 -0.81 6.77 -10.31
C VAL A 59 0.41 5.95 -9.88
N TYR A 60 1.56 6.17 -10.52
CA TYR A 60 2.82 5.63 -10.02
C TYR A 60 3.27 6.36 -8.75
N HIS A 61 3.63 5.59 -7.72
CA HIS A 61 4.20 6.15 -6.52
C HIS A 61 5.67 6.57 -6.76
N ARG A 62 6.07 7.72 -6.23
CA ARG A 62 7.42 8.27 -6.46
C ARG A 62 8.56 7.38 -5.98
N TYR A 63 8.29 6.50 -5.02
CA TYR A 63 9.26 5.55 -4.48
C TYR A 63 9.06 4.11 -5.01
N GLY A 64 8.35 3.95 -6.12
CA GLY A 64 7.97 2.67 -6.70
C GLY A 64 6.61 2.18 -6.23
N GLY A 65 5.98 1.31 -7.03
CA GLY A 65 4.64 0.81 -6.78
C GLY A 65 3.51 1.66 -7.34
N LEU A 66 2.29 1.26 -7.05
CA LEU A 66 1.07 1.91 -7.49
C LEU A 66 0.40 2.62 -6.31
N GLU A 67 0.10 3.89 -6.49
CA GLU A 67 -0.53 4.76 -5.49
C GLU A 67 -1.99 5.02 -5.85
N PHE A 68 -2.87 4.85 -4.86
CA PHE A 68 -4.30 5.11 -4.95
C PHE A 68 -4.62 6.44 -4.27
N ARG A 69 -5.22 7.34 -5.04
CA ARG A 69 -5.60 8.68 -4.59
C ARG A 69 -7.11 8.88 -4.62
N ALA A 70 -7.61 9.58 -3.61
CA ALA A 70 -8.94 10.17 -3.60
C ALA A 70 -8.83 11.68 -3.35
N LYS A 71 -9.55 12.51 -4.14
CA LYS A 71 -9.45 13.98 -4.08
C LYS A 71 -7.99 14.48 -4.12
N ASN A 72 -7.17 13.88 -4.99
CA ASN A 72 -5.73 14.15 -5.16
C ASN A 72 -4.85 13.86 -3.93
N LYS A 73 -5.37 13.19 -2.90
CA LYS A 73 -4.61 12.77 -1.72
C LYS A 73 -4.45 11.25 -1.71
N GLU A 74 -3.24 10.80 -1.46
CA GLU A 74 -2.94 9.39 -1.27
C GLU A 74 -3.66 8.83 -0.06
N PHE A 75 -4.20 7.61 -0.18
CA PHE A 75 -4.75 6.85 0.93
C PHE A 75 -4.19 5.42 1.03
N CYS A 76 -3.58 4.94 -0.04
CA CYS A 76 -2.97 3.61 -0.12
C CYS A 76 -1.94 3.57 -1.23
N HIS A 77 -0.91 2.72 -1.09
CA HIS A 77 -0.09 2.27 -2.20
C HIS A 77 0.33 0.80 -2.03
N ILE A 78 0.66 0.15 -3.14
CA ILE A 78 1.10 -1.24 -3.19
C ILE A 78 2.43 -1.34 -3.92
N HIS A 79 3.38 -2.08 -3.35
CA HIS A 79 4.68 -2.40 -3.92
C HIS A 79 4.68 -3.73 -4.69
N GLY A 80 5.69 -3.93 -5.54
CA GLY A 80 5.81 -5.09 -6.41
C GLY A 80 5.98 -6.44 -5.69
N ASP A 81 6.33 -6.45 -4.40
CA ASP A 81 6.40 -7.64 -3.55
C ASP A 81 5.13 -7.91 -2.74
N GLY A 82 4.04 -7.14 -3.00
CA GLY A 82 2.77 -7.27 -2.33
C GLY A 82 2.68 -6.59 -0.96
N LEU A 83 3.64 -5.72 -0.62
CA LEU A 83 3.50 -4.84 0.54
C LEU A 83 2.50 -3.73 0.22
N VAL A 84 1.46 -3.59 1.04
CA VAL A 84 0.41 -2.57 0.93
C VAL A 84 0.52 -1.63 2.12
N ASP A 85 0.71 -0.35 1.85
CA ASP A 85 0.71 0.69 2.86
C ASP A 85 -0.61 1.48 2.78
N ILE A 86 -1.28 1.66 3.93
CA ILE A 86 -2.61 2.25 4.03
C ILE A 86 -2.60 3.31 5.13
N ILE A 87 -3.20 4.48 4.89
CA ILE A 87 -3.35 5.51 5.92
C ILE A 87 -4.76 5.51 6.52
N LEU A 88 -4.84 5.25 7.81
CA LEU A 88 -6.05 5.32 8.63
C LEU A 88 -5.95 6.46 9.65
N ASN A 89 -6.98 6.66 10.46
CA ASN A 89 -6.80 7.45 11.67
C ASN A 89 -5.98 6.67 12.71
N LYS A 90 -5.37 7.40 13.65
CA LYS A 90 -4.43 6.82 14.62
C LYS A 90 -5.08 5.73 15.50
N LYS A 91 -6.35 5.88 15.86
CA LYS A 91 -7.08 4.89 16.69
C LYS A 91 -7.24 3.58 15.93
N GLU A 92 -7.76 3.62 14.70
CA GLU A 92 -7.98 2.43 13.89
C GLU A 92 -6.67 1.72 13.53
N SER A 93 -5.60 2.48 13.20
CA SER A 93 -4.29 1.88 12.92
C SER A 93 -3.73 1.15 14.15
N THR A 94 -3.84 1.75 15.35
CA THR A 94 -3.40 1.11 16.59
C THR A 94 -4.17 -0.18 16.86
N GLU A 95 -5.50 -0.17 16.74
CA GLU A 95 -6.33 -1.35 16.94
C GLU A 95 -5.99 -2.51 16.00
N LEU A 96 -5.68 -2.22 14.72
CA LEU A 96 -5.29 -3.24 13.75
C LEU A 96 -3.89 -3.83 14.05
N ILE A 97 -2.95 -2.99 14.49
CA ILE A 97 -1.61 -3.42 14.88
C ILE A 97 -1.68 -4.30 16.15
N GLU A 98 -2.44 -3.89 17.16
CA GLU A 98 -2.64 -4.66 18.41
C GLU A 98 -3.28 -6.03 18.16
N LYS A 99 -4.16 -6.14 17.16
CA LYS A 99 -4.74 -7.41 16.71
C LYS A 99 -3.77 -8.26 15.87
N GLY A 100 -2.58 -7.77 15.54
CA GLY A 100 -1.60 -8.47 14.72
C GLY A 100 -1.99 -8.60 13.25
N LEU A 101 -2.97 -7.81 12.77
CA LEU A 101 -3.44 -7.84 11.37
C LEU A 101 -2.51 -7.10 10.40
N CYS A 102 -1.72 -6.17 10.93
CA CYS A 102 -0.77 -5.36 10.16
C CYS A 102 0.39 -4.91 11.04
N GLU A 103 1.38 -4.29 10.43
CA GLU A 103 2.53 -3.71 11.12
C GLU A 103 2.51 -2.18 11.03
N GLN A 104 3.27 -1.52 11.91
CA GLN A 104 3.55 -0.09 11.76
C GLN A 104 4.32 0.16 10.45
N HIS A 105 3.99 1.26 9.79
CA HIS A 105 4.72 1.67 8.60
C HIS A 105 6.20 1.94 8.93
N HIS A 106 7.10 1.35 8.15
CA HIS A 106 8.55 1.34 8.42
C HIS A 106 9.25 2.70 8.35
N VAL A 107 8.66 3.68 7.60
CA VAL A 107 9.19 5.05 7.48
C VAL A 107 8.40 6.05 8.32
N HIS A 108 7.10 5.83 8.50
CA HIS A 108 6.20 6.74 9.20
C HIS A 108 5.50 6.06 10.40
N PRO A 109 6.27 5.62 11.42
CA PRO A 109 5.68 4.99 12.60
C PRO A 109 4.80 6.00 13.36
N ASN A 110 3.75 5.53 14.00
CA ASN A 110 2.83 6.33 14.85
C ASN A 110 2.04 7.44 14.11
N THR A 111 1.92 7.38 12.79
CA THR A 111 1.25 8.41 11.96
C THR A 111 -0.11 8.02 11.41
N GLY A 112 -0.60 6.84 11.73
CA GLY A 112 -1.78 6.25 11.10
C GLY A 112 -1.48 5.43 9.85
N TRP A 113 -0.27 5.49 9.30
CA TRP A 113 0.18 4.58 8.26
C TRP A 113 0.44 3.18 8.84
N ILE A 114 -0.10 2.17 8.17
CA ILE A 114 0.10 0.75 8.46
C ILE A 114 0.62 0.05 7.22
N SER A 115 1.37 -1.03 7.43
CA SER A 115 1.88 -1.91 6.37
C SER A 115 1.22 -3.28 6.48
N TYR A 116 0.63 -3.76 5.40
CA TYR A 116 0.01 -5.07 5.28
C TYR A 116 0.70 -5.88 4.19
N GLN A 117 1.21 -7.08 4.51
CA GLN A 117 1.85 -7.94 3.52
C GLN A 117 0.83 -8.91 2.92
N ILE A 118 0.62 -8.86 1.61
CA ILE A 118 -0.13 -9.88 0.90
C ILE A 118 0.69 -11.16 0.86
N THR A 119 0.11 -12.25 1.36
CA THR A 119 0.64 -13.60 1.35
C THR A 119 -0.34 -14.55 0.66
N LYS A 120 0.02 -15.83 0.50
CA LYS A 120 -0.95 -16.85 -0.01
C LYS A 120 -2.12 -17.06 0.97
N GLU A 121 -1.92 -16.83 2.25
CA GLU A 121 -2.93 -16.97 3.31
C GLU A 121 -3.80 -15.71 3.47
N THR A 122 -3.45 -14.58 2.83
CA THR A 122 -4.19 -13.31 2.99
C THR A 122 -5.66 -13.45 2.62
N GLU A 123 -6.54 -13.08 3.53
CA GLU A 123 -7.97 -12.87 3.28
C GLU A 123 -8.17 -11.52 2.58
N LEU A 124 -8.21 -11.55 1.24
CA LEU A 124 -8.20 -10.34 0.41
C LEU A 124 -9.40 -9.43 0.68
N LYS A 125 -10.56 -10.01 1.03
CA LYS A 125 -11.77 -9.25 1.38
C LYS A 125 -11.55 -8.35 2.60
N GLU A 126 -10.80 -8.82 3.60
CA GLU A 126 -10.46 -8.03 4.79
C GLU A 126 -9.54 -6.86 4.43
N LEU A 127 -8.50 -7.11 3.66
CA LEU A 127 -7.59 -6.07 3.19
C LEU A 127 -8.31 -4.99 2.37
N ILE A 128 -9.18 -5.41 1.44
CA ILE A 128 -10.01 -4.50 0.64
C ILE A 128 -10.92 -3.68 1.54
N TYR A 129 -11.56 -4.30 2.54
CA TYR A 129 -12.44 -3.61 3.50
C TYR A 129 -11.67 -2.53 4.28
N ILE A 130 -10.48 -2.86 4.81
CA ILE A 130 -9.61 -1.90 5.52
C ILE A 130 -9.23 -0.74 4.59
N THR A 131 -8.88 -1.04 3.35
CA THR A 131 -8.48 -0.01 2.37
C THR A 131 -9.65 0.88 1.97
N LYS A 132 -10.86 0.33 1.83
CA LYS A 132 -12.08 1.12 1.56
C LYS A 132 -12.45 2.03 2.75
N LYS A 133 -12.16 1.63 3.99
CA LYS A 133 -12.27 2.56 5.14
C LYS A 133 -11.33 3.75 4.99
N ALA A 134 -10.08 3.53 4.58
CA ALA A 134 -9.12 4.61 4.32
C ALA A 134 -9.61 5.56 3.21
N LEU A 135 -10.16 5.01 2.13
CA LEU A 135 -10.81 5.79 1.07
C LEU A 135 -11.92 6.69 1.62
N ASN A 136 -12.84 6.12 2.41
CA ASN A 136 -13.94 6.86 3.00
C ASN A 136 -13.48 7.99 3.91
N LEU A 137 -12.43 7.76 4.73
CA LEU A 137 -11.84 8.83 5.55
C LEU A 137 -11.35 10.01 4.68
N LYS A 138 -10.74 9.75 3.52
CA LYS A 138 -10.31 10.82 2.60
C LYS A 138 -11.49 11.56 1.96
N LEU A 139 -12.59 10.86 1.70
CA LEU A 139 -13.79 11.47 1.13
C LEU A 139 -14.53 12.37 2.13
N ILE A 140 -14.56 12.00 3.42
CA ILE A 140 -15.27 12.72 4.49
C ILE A 140 -14.48 13.96 4.95
N THR A 141 -13.18 13.83 5.20
CA THR A 141 -12.35 14.92 5.78
C THR A 141 -12.29 16.18 4.92
N HIS A 142 -12.76 16.16 3.70
CA HIS A 142 -12.80 17.33 2.83
C HIS A 142 -14.14 18.11 2.89
N ASN A 143 -15.19 17.51 3.44
CA ASN A 143 -16.49 18.19 3.59
C ASN A 143 -16.58 19.02 4.87
N SER A 144 -15.60 18.90 5.78
CA SER A 144 -15.50 19.66 7.03
C SER A 144 -14.69 20.95 6.91
N SER A 145 -14.24 21.32 5.72
CA SER A 145 -13.38 22.49 5.45
C SER A 145 -14.02 23.51 4.51
N LEU A 146 -15.36 23.52 4.42
CA LEU A 146 -16.17 24.54 3.72
C LEU A 146 -17.00 25.35 4.70
#